data_66b7994af2a0668e2be7a1b489f689fe
#
_entry.id   66b7994af2a0668e2be7a1b489f689fe
#
_cell.length_a   1.000
_cell.length_b   1.000
_cell.length_c   1.000
_cell.angle_alpha   90.00
_cell.angle_beta   90.00
_cell.angle_gamma   90.00
#
_symmetry.space_group_name_H-M   'P 1'
#
loop_
_entity.id
_entity.type
_entity.pdbx_description
1 polymer ?
#
loop_
_entity_poly.entity_id
_entity_poly.type
_entity_poly.pdbx_seq_one_letter_code
_entity_poly.pdbx_strand_id
1 'polypeptide(L)'
;MEQKLLDSKTIFKLKILEELSEHDVVELDDLAGKLGLPGAEIALIVDELKNNYLIRVENSNVTWLPGDNPARIKPWGWNYVYRPLVGSTMHVARRLSPWSIVVSEYQLHGYGRHGKEWISDLGGLWITFKFSLEERIAQYLPVALPVILCEFLREKYGVDAKIKWPNDIIVGGRKLVGVIIEGEYFRNRLHVYIGIGVNVNNDPKLERAVSLKQILGRMTPRNRIIAYFSGVMGRIEKYLEDHGKLQARYLELLETLGRRVAALILGDGVIIGKVSGVTETGDIILDTGTEKLKLSSTEIYELRYL
;
A
#
# COMPACT_ATOMS: atom_id res chain seq x y z
N MET A 1 -2.97 17.08 16.79
CA MET A 1 -2.69 15.66 16.47
C MET A 1 -2.07 15.04 17.71
N GLU A 2 -2.77 14.15 18.37
CA GLU A 2 -2.18 13.37 19.45
C GLU A 2 -0.99 12.57 18.92
N GLN A 3 0.13 12.65 19.61
CA GLN A 3 1.33 11.90 19.27
C GLN A 3 1.02 10.42 19.53
N LYS A 4 0.94 9.60 18.49
CA LYS A 4 0.76 8.15 18.63
C LYS A 4 2.01 7.60 19.31
N LEU A 5 1.94 7.39 20.61
CA LEU A 5 3.01 6.76 21.37
C LEU A 5 3.04 5.27 21.03
N LEU A 6 4.20 4.79 20.59
CA LEU A 6 4.43 3.36 20.42
C LEU A 6 4.58 2.70 21.78
N ASP A 7 3.95 1.55 21.94
CA ASP A 7 4.23 0.71 23.12
C ASP A 7 5.66 0.16 23.06
N SER A 8 6.23 -0.11 24.24
CA SER A 8 7.61 -0.57 24.37
C SER A 8 7.90 -1.85 23.55
N LYS A 9 6.93 -2.74 23.46
CA LYS A 9 7.06 -4.00 22.73
C LYS A 9 7.17 -3.78 21.23
N THR A 10 6.37 -2.88 20.65
CA THR A 10 6.48 -2.49 19.24
C THR A 10 7.83 -1.83 18.97
N ILE A 11 8.36 -1.02 19.89
CA ILE A 11 9.69 -0.42 19.77
C ILE A 11 10.77 -1.52 19.72
N PHE A 12 10.72 -2.51 20.60
CA PHE A 12 11.69 -3.62 20.59
C PHE A 12 11.59 -4.46 19.33
N LYS A 13 10.39 -4.76 18.84
CA LYS A 13 10.18 -5.43 17.56
C LYS A 13 10.85 -4.68 16.39
N LEU A 14 10.67 -3.37 16.33
CA LEU A 14 11.29 -2.53 15.30
C LEU A 14 12.82 -2.52 15.39
N LYS A 15 13.37 -2.44 16.59
CA LYS A 15 14.83 -2.52 16.80
C LYS A 15 15.41 -3.88 16.39
N ILE A 16 14.70 -4.98 16.69
CA ILE A 16 15.11 -6.33 16.24
C ILE A 16 15.06 -6.40 14.71
N LEU A 17 14.01 -5.88 14.06
CA LEU A 17 13.93 -5.85 12.60
C LEU A 17 15.03 -4.97 11.98
N GLU A 18 15.42 -3.88 12.64
CA GLU A 18 16.56 -3.04 12.23
C GLU A 18 17.85 -3.85 12.21
N GLU A 19 18.19 -4.53 13.31
CA GLU A 19 19.36 -5.41 13.40
C GLU A 19 19.33 -6.51 12.33
N LEU A 20 18.20 -7.19 12.17
CA LEU A 20 18.04 -8.23 11.17
C LEU A 20 18.05 -7.70 9.72
N SER A 21 17.83 -6.41 9.53
CA SER A 21 17.94 -5.77 8.21
C SER A 21 19.38 -5.46 7.83
N GLU A 22 20.24 -5.23 8.80
CA GLU A 22 21.66 -4.92 8.61
C GLU A 22 22.55 -6.17 8.54
N HIS A 23 22.16 -7.25 9.23
CA HIS A 23 22.92 -8.49 9.35
C HIS A 23 22.14 -9.68 8.78
N ASP A 24 22.85 -10.64 8.14
CA ASP A 24 22.22 -11.84 7.59
C ASP A 24 21.76 -12.80 8.68
N VAL A 25 22.54 -12.87 9.77
CA VAL A 25 22.29 -13.70 10.95
C VAL A 25 22.66 -12.89 12.19
N VAL A 26 21.84 -12.95 13.22
CA VAL A 26 22.09 -12.31 14.52
C VAL A 26 21.83 -13.33 15.63
N GLU A 27 22.72 -13.43 16.61
CA GLU A 27 22.51 -14.29 17.77
C GLU A 27 21.51 -13.67 18.75
N LEU A 28 20.71 -14.50 19.42
CA LEU A 28 19.75 -14.04 20.43
C LEU A 28 20.43 -13.30 21.59
N ASP A 29 21.63 -13.75 21.99
CA ASP A 29 22.40 -13.12 23.06
C ASP A 29 22.92 -11.74 22.64
N ASP A 30 23.30 -11.55 21.39
CA ASP A 30 23.68 -10.25 20.85
C ASP A 30 22.48 -9.26 20.86
N LEU A 31 21.32 -9.74 20.46
CA LEU A 31 20.08 -8.94 20.56
C LEU A 31 19.75 -8.58 22.01
N ALA A 32 19.92 -9.52 22.93
CA ALA A 32 19.69 -9.32 24.35
C ALA A 32 20.62 -8.23 24.92
N GLY A 33 21.92 -8.34 24.61
CA GLY A 33 22.94 -7.36 25.01
C GLY A 33 22.68 -5.97 24.44
N LYS A 34 22.37 -5.87 23.13
CA LYS A 34 22.10 -4.59 22.47
C LYS A 34 20.83 -3.89 22.98
N LEU A 35 19.79 -4.66 23.29
CA LEU A 35 18.50 -4.11 23.70
C LEU A 35 18.34 -3.98 25.22
N GLY A 36 19.28 -4.52 26.00
CA GLY A 36 19.26 -4.49 27.45
C GLY A 36 18.10 -5.29 28.05
N LEU A 37 17.70 -6.39 27.40
CA LEU A 37 16.61 -7.27 27.82
C LEU A 37 17.14 -8.68 28.12
N PRO A 38 16.47 -9.43 29.02
CA PRO A 38 16.78 -10.84 29.24
C PRO A 38 16.62 -11.65 27.94
N GLY A 39 17.52 -12.62 27.71
CA GLY A 39 17.47 -13.47 26.51
C GLY A 39 16.13 -14.20 26.31
N ALA A 40 15.47 -14.62 27.39
CA ALA A 40 14.15 -15.22 27.34
C ALA A 40 13.08 -14.26 26.81
N GLU A 41 13.16 -12.97 27.15
CA GLU A 41 12.23 -11.95 26.66
C GLU A 41 12.47 -11.65 25.16
N ILE A 42 13.74 -11.58 24.73
CA ILE A 42 14.10 -11.46 23.31
C ILE A 42 13.56 -12.65 22.51
N ALA A 43 13.72 -13.87 23.01
CA ALA A 43 13.21 -15.06 22.35
C ALA A 43 11.68 -15.01 22.16
N LEU A 44 10.94 -14.53 23.16
CA LEU A 44 9.49 -14.32 23.06
C LEU A 44 9.13 -13.25 22.00
N ILE A 45 9.84 -12.11 21.98
CA ILE A 45 9.59 -11.05 20.98
C ILE A 45 9.89 -11.55 19.56
N VAL A 46 10.99 -12.30 19.38
CA VAL A 46 11.35 -12.91 18.08
C VAL A 46 10.28 -13.94 17.66
N ASP A 47 9.76 -14.74 18.59
CA ASP A 47 8.70 -15.70 18.29
C ASP A 47 7.41 -15.00 17.85
N GLU A 48 7.05 -13.90 18.50
CA GLU A 48 5.94 -13.08 18.05
C GLU A 48 6.15 -12.46 16.67
N LEU A 49 7.39 -12.04 16.32
CA LEU A 49 7.70 -11.53 15.00
C LEU A 49 7.46 -12.56 13.89
N LYS A 50 7.63 -13.84 14.16
CA LYS A 50 7.34 -14.93 13.21
C LYS A 50 5.88 -14.96 12.76
N ASN A 51 4.95 -14.36 13.51
CA ASN A 51 3.56 -14.26 13.09
C ASN A 51 3.34 -13.32 11.89
N ASN A 52 4.30 -12.41 11.65
CA ASN A 52 4.19 -11.37 10.63
C ASN A 52 5.36 -11.34 9.64
N TYR A 53 6.46 -12.09 9.93
CA TYR A 53 7.69 -12.07 9.17
C TYR A 53 8.24 -13.47 8.96
N LEU A 54 8.87 -13.71 7.80
CA LEU A 54 9.56 -14.96 7.54
C LEU A 54 10.91 -14.98 8.26
N ILE A 55 10.87 -15.18 9.57
CA ILE A 55 12.02 -15.28 10.45
C ILE A 55 12.25 -16.76 10.80
N ARG A 56 13.51 -17.21 10.72
CA ARG A 56 13.99 -18.53 11.14
C ARG A 56 14.87 -18.37 12.36
N VAL A 57 14.76 -19.29 13.30
CA VAL A 57 15.66 -19.40 14.47
C VAL A 57 16.22 -20.80 14.51
N GLU A 58 17.55 -20.93 14.46
CA GLU A 58 18.29 -22.20 14.50
C GLU A 58 19.51 -22.04 15.42
N ASN A 59 19.64 -22.85 16.45
CA ASN A 59 20.77 -22.82 17.41
C ASN A 59 21.05 -21.39 17.93
N SER A 60 20.04 -20.68 18.39
CA SER A 60 20.10 -19.28 18.85
C SER A 60 20.37 -18.23 17.74
N ASN A 61 20.59 -18.64 16.51
CA ASN A 61 20.76 -17.75 15.36
C ASN A 61 19.40 -17.34 14.78
N VAL A 62 19.18 -16.05 14.66
CA VAL A 62 17.97 -15.45 14.08
C VAL A 62 18.27 -14.94 12.68
N THR A 63 17.49 -15.37 11.71
CA THR A 63 17.62 -14.97 10.30
C THR A 63 16.29 -14.46 9.78
N TRP A 64 16.27 -13.26 9.23
CA TRP A 64 15.14 -12.76 8.45
C TRP A 64 15.32 -13.17 6.99
N LEU A 65 14.46 -14.05 6.49
CA LEU A 65 14.64 -14.65 5.16
C LEU A 65 14.69 -13.59 4.05
N PRO A 66 15.66 -13.64 3.13
CA PRO A 66 15.89 -12.59 2.11
C PRO A 66 14.67 -12.30 1.24
N GLY A 67 13.79 -13.28 1.03
CA GLY A 67 12.55 -13.10 0.26
C GLY A 67 11.51 -12.19 0.93
N ASP A 68 11.63 -11.97 2.24
CA ASP A 68 10.72 -11.13 3.04
C ASP A 68 11.40 -9.90 3.64
N ASN A 69 12.73 -9.87 3.73
CA ASN A 69 13.50 -8.74 4.25
C ASN A 69 13.65 -7.64 3.18
N PRO A 70 12.95 -6.48 3.30
CA PRO A 70 12.99 -5.43 2.28
C PRO A 70 14.37 -4.77 2.14
N ALA A 71 15.24 -4.84 3.16
CA ALA A 71 16.60 -4.31 3.05
C ALA A 71 17.50 -5.12 2.09
N ARG A 72 17.10 -6.35 1.74
CA ARG A 72 17.85 -7.26 0.86
C ARG A 72 17.50 -7.15 -0.62
N ILE A 73 16.55 -6.27 -0.98
CA ILE A 73 16.20 -6.01 -2.37
C ILE A 73 16.80 -4.67 -2.82
N LYS A 74 17.30 -4.64 -4.06
CA LYS A 74 17.82 -3.41 -4.70
C LYS A 74 17.18 -3.29 -6.08
N PRO A 75 15.99 -2.69 -6.19
CA PRO A 75 15.33 -2.50 -7.48
C PRO A 75 16.19 -1.66 -8.42
N TRP A 76 16.47 -2.21 -9.61
CA TRP A 76 17.31 -1.56 -10.59
C TRP A 76 16.68 -0.24 -11.10
N GLY A 77 17.51 0.80 -11.23
CA GLY A 77 17.07 2.13 -11.69
C GLY A 77 16.41 2.98 -10.62
N TRP A 78 16.32 2.52 -9.37
CA TRP A 78 15.69 3.25 -8.28
C TRP A 78 16.67 3.61 -7.18
N ASN A 79 16.56 4.81 -6.64
CA ASN A 79 17.10 5.17 -5.34
C ASN A 79 16.20 4.54 -4.26
N TYR A 80 16.63 3.39 -3.72
CA TYR A 80 15.84 2.60 -2.78
C TYR A 80 16.19 2.93 -1.33
N VAL A 81 15.19 3.31 -0.55
CA VAL A 81 15.31 3.66 0.87
C VAL A 81 14.41 2.75 1.68
N TYR A 82 15.01 1.94 2.53
CA TYR A 82 14.33 1.14 3.54
C TYR A 82 14.53 1.77 4.92
N ARG A 83 13.45 1.85 5.72
CA ARG A 83 13.49 2.29 7.11
C ARG A 83 12.46 1.51 7.93
N PRO A 84 12.85 0.87 9.05
CA PRO A 84 11.90 0.13 9.89
C PRO A 84 10.73 1.00 10.38
N LEU A 85 11.01 2.25 10.73
CA LEU A 85 10.04 3.20 11.25
C LEU A 85 10.14 4.55 10.54
N VAL A 86 9.00 5.09 10.12
CA VAL A 86 8.88 6.45 9.58
C VAL A 86 7.62 7.14 10.10
N GLY A 87 7.55 8.45 9.99
CA GLY A 87 6.29 9.17 10.14
C GLY A 87 5.30 8.77 9.04
N SER A 88 5.74 8.88 7.78
CA SER A 88 5.03 8.42 6.58
C SER A 88 6.03 8.20 5.46
N THR A 89 5.89 7.11 4.68
CA THR A 89 6.71 6.86 3.49
C THR A 89 6.54 7.96 2.43
N MET A 90 5.34 8.54 2.32
CA MET A 90 5.05 9.70 1.46
C MET A 90 5.87 10.93 1.86
N HIS A 91 5.95 11.24 3.15
CA HIS A 91 6.73 12.38 3.66
C HIS A 91 8.24 12.18 3.46
N VAL A 92 8.74 10.94 3.59
CA VAL A 92 10.14 10.65 3.28
C VAL A 92 10.41 10.81 1.79
N ALA A 93 9.54 10.26 0.93
CA ALA A 93 9.68 10.34 -0.52
C ALA A 93 9.70 11.79 -1.04
N ARG A 94 8.94 12.72 -0.42
CA ARG A 94 8.95 14.15 -0.79
C ARG A 94 10.35 14.78 -0.72
N ARG A 95 11.20 14.31 0.21
CA ARG A 95 12.55 14.83 0.44
C ARG A 95 13.61 14.21 -0.45
N LEU A 96 13.27 13.17 -1.22
CA LEU A 96 14.19 12.46 -2.10
C LEU A 96 14.10 13.01 -3.53
N SER A 97 15.11 12.72 -4.36
CA SER A 97 15.05 12.95 -5.80
C SER A 97 13.99 12.08 -6.47
N PRO A 98 13.50 12.44 -7.68
CA PRO A 98 12.71 11.51 -8.50
C PRO A 98 13.44 10.18 -8.73
N TRP A 99 12.67 9.15 -9.07
CA TRP A 99 13.11 7.75 -9.19
C TRP A 99 13.57 7.17 -7.84
N SER A 100 12.79 7.46 -6.80
CA SER A 100 13.01 6.93 -5.46
C SER A 100 11.86 6.01 -5.04
N ILE A 101 12.23 4.98 -4.26
CA ILE A 101 11.30 4.09 -3.55
C ILE A 101 11.59 4.20 -2.06
N VAL A 102 10.54 4.33 -1.27
CA VAL A 102 10.62 4.28 0.19
C VAL A 102 9.76 3.13 0.69
N VAL A 103 10.34 2.26 1.52
CA VAL A 103 9.65 1.14 2.17
C VAL A 103 9.84 1.23 3.68
N SER A 104 8.78 0.91 4.44
CA SER A 104 8.84 0.89 5.90
C SER A 104 8.05 -0.28 6.47
N GLU A 105 8.44 -0.73 7.69
CA GLU A 105 7.71 -1.74 8.45
C GLU A 105 6.54 -1.13 9.23
N TYR A 106 6.67 0.12 9.64
CA TYR A 106 5.67 0.82 10.45
C TYR A 106 5.61 2.30 10.10
N GLN A 107 4.39 2.87 10.07
CA GLN A 107 4.19 4.31 9.92
C GLN A 107 3.43 4.86 11.12
N LEU A 108 3.98 5.92 11.76
CA LEU A 108 3.31 6.62 12.86
C LEU A 108 2.07 7.40 12.39
N HIS A 109 2.18 7.98 11.18
CA HIS A 109 1.20 8.87 10.58
C HIS A 109 0.92 8.48 9.12
N GLY A 110 0.66 7.18 8.90
CA GLY A 110 0.19 6.70 7.60
C GLY A 110 -1.15 7.36 7.26
N TYR A 111 -1.32 7.82 6.04
CA TYR A 111 -2.54 8.49 5.61
C TYR A 111 -2.98 8.07 4.22
N GLY A 112 -4.27 8.18 3.98
CA GLY A 112 -4.94 8.03 2.70
C GLY A 112 -5.58 9.35 2.26
N ARG A 113 -6.52 9.26 1.33
CA ARG A 113 -7.26 10.42 0.80
C ARG A 113 -7.98 11.19 1.91
N HIS A 114 -8.04 12.51 1.72
CA HIS A 114 -8.68 13.44 2.67
C HIS A 114 -8.10 13.36 4.09
N GLY A 115 -6.83 12.97 4.22
CA GLY A 115 -6.16 12.85 5.52
C GLY A 115 -6.68 11.71 6.41
N LYS A 116 -7.48 10.78 5.89
CA LYS A 116 -7.95 9.61 6.66
C LYS A 116 -6.75 8.75 7.07
N GLU A 117 -6.72 8.33 8.32
CA GLU A 117 -5.65 7.48 8.83
C GLU A 117 -5.55 6.16 8.03
N TRP A 118 -4.32 5.78 7.68
CA TRP A 118 -3.97 4.46 7.19
C TRP A 118 -3.18 3.72 8.25
N ILE A 119 -3.77 2.70 8.86
CA ILE A 119 -3.13 1.89 9.89
C ILE A 119 -2.02 1.07 9.24
N SER A 120 -0.78 1.31 9.66
CA SER A 120 0.43 0.73 9.07
C SER A 120 1.18 -0.12 10.09
N ASP A 121 0.55 -1.20 10.54
CA ASP A 121 1.10 -2.13 11.53
C ASP A 121 2.16 -3.07 10.91
N LEU A 122 2.96 -3.73 11.76
CA LEU A 122 4.02 -4.67 11.41
C LEU A 122 3.50 -5.83 10.53
N GLY A 123 4.29 -6.21 9.52
CA GLY A 123 3.97 -7.30 8.58
C GLY A 123 3.23 -6.88 7.31
N GLY A 124 2.75 -5.64 7.22
CA GLY A 124 2.26 -5.08 5.97
C GLY A 124 3.38 -4.68 5.00
N LEU A 125 3.02 -4.15 3.86
CA LEU A 125 3.93 -3.49 2.93
C LEU A 125 3.48 -2.05 2.74
N TRP A 126 4.28 -1.11 3.25
CA TRP A 126 4.06 0.32 3.15
C TRP A 126 5.14 0.89 2.24
N ILE A 127 4.76 1.20 1.00
CA ILE A 127 5.69 1.60 -0.04
C ILE A 127 5.23 2.87 -0.74
N THR A 128 6.18 3.75 -1.04
CA THR A 128 5.94 4.95 -1.85
C THR A 128 6.95 5.01 -2.99
N PHE A 129 6.44 5.25 -4.19
CA PHE A 129 7.23 5.55 -5.40
C PHE A 129 7.18 7.05 -5.66
N LYS A 130 8.32 7.64 -5.99
CA LYS A 130 8.44 9.01 -6.47
C LYS A 130 9.14 9.01 -7.82
N PHE A 131 8.50 9.56 -8.83
CA PHE A 131 9.09 9.76 -10.17
C PHE A 131 8.45 10.96 -10.88
N SER A 132 8.92 11.30 -12.07
CA SER A 132 8.39 12.41 -12.85
C SER A 132 7.68 11.89 -14.07
N LEU A 133 6.49 12.41 -14.34
CA LEU A 133 5.71 12.13 -15.55
C LEU A 133 5.28 13.44 -16.23
N GLU A 134 4.90 13.35 -17.49
CA GLU A 134 4.10 14.37 -18.15
C GLU A 134 2.66 14.34 -17.60
N GLU A 135 2.09 15.50 -17.33
CA GLU A 135 0.73 15.62 -16.78
C GLU A 135 -0.31 14.91 -17.63
N ARG A 136 -0.22 15.05 -18.97
CA ARG A 136 -1.13 14.39 -19.93
C ARG A 136 -1.16 12.87 -19.81
N ILE A 137 -0.09 12.26 -19.25
CA ILE A 137 0.02 10.82 -19.00
C ILE A 137 -0.41 10.49 -17.57
N ALA A 138 0.00 11.31 -16.61
CA ALA A 138 -0.27 11.08 -15.19
C ALA A 138 -1.76 11.02 -14.84
N GLN A 139 -2.62 11.70 -15.58
CA GLN A 139 -4.08 11.68 -15.38
C GLN A 139 -4.73 10.29 -15.49
N TYR A 140 -4.08 9.32 -16.14
CA TYR A 140 -4.59 7.96 -16.27
C TYR A 140 -4.17 7.02 -15.12
N LEU A 141 -3.27 7.46 -14.23
CA LEU A 141 -2.82 6.67 -13.08
C LEU A 141 -3.96 6.20 -12.15
N PRO A 142 -5.03 6.99 -11.90
CA PRO A 142 -6.15 6.55 -11.06
C PRO A 142 -6.89 5.32 -11.59
N VAL A 143 -6.84 5.08 -12.89
CA VAL A 143 -7.42 3.90 -13.53
C VAL A 143 -6.39 2.78 -13.65
N ALA A 144 -5.18 3.08 -14.10
CA ALA A 144 -4.15 2.09 -14.37
C ALA A 144 -3.67 1.36 -13.11
N LEU A 145 -3.41 2.08 -12.01
CA LEU A 145 -2.85 1.47 -10.82
C LEU A 145 -3.77 0.41 -10.18
N PRO A 146 -5.07 0.66 -9.98
CA PRO A 146 -5.97 -0.37 -9.48
C PRO A 146 -6.07 -1.59 -10.40
N VAL A 147 -6.07 -1.41 -11.73
CA VAL A 147 -6.06 -2.53 -12.70
C VAL A 147 -4.81 -3.37 -12.52
N ILE A 148 -3.63 -2.75 -12.56
CA ILE A 148 -2.34 -3.43 -12.41
C ILE A 148 -2.27 -4.21 -11.09
N LEU A 149 -2.73 -3.60 -10.00
CA LEU A 149 -2.76 -4.23 -8.67
C LEU A 149 -3.71 -5.43 -8.63
N CYS A 150 -4.91 -5.31 -9.18
CA CYS A 150 -5.87 -6.41 -9.25
C CYS A 150 -5.31 -7.57 -10.09
N GLU A 151 -4.77 -7.30 -11.28
CA GLU A 151 -4.22 -8.32 -12.16
C GLU A 151 -3.05 -9.04 -11.50
N PHE A 152 -2.12 -8.31 -10.90
CA PHE A 152 -1.03 -8.92 -10.14
C PHE A 152 -1.53 -9.86 -9.04
N LEU A 153 -2.49 -9.42 -8.24
CA LEU A 153 -3.03 -10.22 -7.15
C LEU A 153 -3.75 -11.47 -7.66
N ARG A 154 -4.52 -11.35 -8.74
CA ARG A 154 -5.21 -12.47 -9.39
C ARG A 154 -4.23 -13.48 -9.99
N GLU A 155 -3.25 -13.01 -10.75
CA GLU A 155 -2.28 -13.87 -11.43
C GLU A 155 -1.28 -14.55 -10.48
N LYS A 156 -0.78 -13.83 -9.49
CA LYS A 156 0.29 -14.34 -8.63
C LYS A 156 -0.19 -15.06 -7.38
N TYR A 157 -1.38 -14.73 -6.91
CA TYR A 157 -1.93 -15.29 -5.66
C TYR A 157 -3.26 -16.00 -5.85
N GLY A 158 -3.88 -15.95 -7.02
CA GLY A 158 -5.16 -16.61 -7.30
C GLY A 158 -6.35 -16.01 -6.53
N VAL A 159 -6.22 -14.78 -6.03
CA VAL A 159 -7.28 -14.12 -5.25
C VAL A 159 -8.24 -13.37 -6.15
N ASP A 160 -9.55 -13.40 -5.89
CA ASP A 160 -10.56 -12.63 -6.62
C ASP A 160 -10.55 -11.16 -6.19
N ALA A 161 -9.47 -10.47 -6.56
CA ALA A 161 -9.30 -9.05 -6.29
C ALA A 161 -10.22 -8.22 -7.20
N LYS A 162 -10.91 -7.24 -6.64
CA LYS A 162 -11.78 -6.29 -7.33
C LYS A 162 -11.48 -4.88 -6.92
N ILE A 163 -11.88 -3.93 -7.76
CA ILE A 163 -11.70 -2.51 -7.49
C ILE A 163 -12.95 -1.97 -6.78
N LYS A 164 -12.76 -1.34 -5.64
CA LYS A 164 -13.74 -0.47 -5.02
C LYS A 164 -13.33 0.97 -5.29
N TRP A 165 -14.14 1.66 -6.08
CA TRP A 165 -13.87 3.04 -6.45
C TRP A 165 -13.63 3.92 -5.20
N PRO A 166 -12.67 4.86 -5.25
CA PRO A 166 -11.82 5.19 -6.40
C PRO A 166 -10.49 4.40 -6.44
N ASN A 167 -9.99 3.87 -5.33
CA ASN A 167 -8.57 3.52 -5.17
C ASN A 167 -8.31 2.33 -4.25
N ASP A 168 -9.34 1.60 -3.86
CA ASP A 168 -9.22 0.45 -2.97
C ASP A 168 -9.29 -0.86 -3.76
N ILE A 169 -8.44 -1.81 -3.39
CA ILE A 169 -8.55 -3.18 -3.86
C ILE A 169 -9.14 -4.03 -2.74
N ILE A 170 -10.21 -4.72 -3.07
CA ILE A 170 -10.95 -5.55 -2.13
C ILE A 170 -10.94 -7.02 -2.55
N VAL A 171 -11.04 -7.91 -1.56
CA VAL A 171 -11.25 -9.35 -1.73
C VAL A 171 -12.34 -9.78 -0.76
N GLY A 172 -13.40 -10.40 -1.27
CA GLY A 172 -14.56 -10.78 -0.44
C GLY A 172 -15.19 -9.60 0.30
N GLY A 173 -15.25 -8.42 -0.35
CA GLY A 173 -15.80 -7.19 0.22
C GLY A 173 -14.87 -6.48 1.23
N ARG A 174 -13.72 -7.05 1.59
CA ARG A 174 -12.77 -6.51 2.56
C ARG A 174 -11.55 -5.90 1.88
N LYS A 175 -11.07 -4.77 2.40
CA LYS A 175 -9.96 -4.00 1.84
C LYS A 175 -8.63 -4.72 2.07
N LEU A 176 -7.95 -5.03 0.97
CA LEU A 176 -6.61 -5.62 0.93
C LEU A 176 -5.54 -4.57 0.65
N VAL A 177 -5.80 -3.66 -0.32
CA VAL A 177 -4.85 -2.64 -0.74
C VAL A 177 -5.53 -1.28 -0.79
N GLY A 178 -4.79 -0.23 -0.44
CA GLY A 178 -5.16 1.16 -0.70
C GLY A 178 -4.05 1.86 -1.47
N VAL A 179 -4.46 2.73 -2.39
CA VAL A 179 -3.54 3.54 -3.19
C VAL A 179 -3.81 5.01 -2.93
N ILE A 180 -2.77 5.80 -2.79
CA ILE A 180 -2.84 7.26 -2.80
C ILE A 180 -1.92 7.79 -3.89
N ILE A 181 -2.41 8.73 -4.69
CA ILE A 181 -1.67 9.39 -5.74
C ILE A 181 -1.68 10.88 -5.43
N GLU A 182 -0.52 11.48 -5.34
CA GLU A 182 -0.34 12.91 -5.16
C GLU A 182 0.61 13.43 -6.24
N GLY A 183 0.36 14.63 -6.71
CA GLY A 183 1.19 15.31 -7.69
C GLY A 183 1.68 16.66 -7.16
N GLU A 184 2.90 17.04 -7.52
CA GLU A 184 3.49 18.33 -7.18
C GLU A 184 4.29 18.85 -8.37
N TYR A 185 4.01 20.08 -8.78
CA TYR A 185 4.81 20.73 -9.81
C TYR A 185 6.13 21.24 -9.24
N PHE A 186 7.23 20.79 -9.85
CA PHE A 186 8.53 21.34 -9.58
C PHE A 186 9.13 21.84 -10.90
N ARG A 187 9.22 23.17 -11.05
CA ARG A 187 9.54 23.82 -12.33
C ARG A 187 8.52 23.40 -13.41
N ASN A 188 8.97 22.78 -14.50
CA ASN A 188 8.11 22.37 -15.63
C ASN A 188 7.84 20.86 -15.63
N ARG A 189 7.99 20.16 -14.50
CA ARG A 189 7.75 18.71 -14.40
C ARG A 189 6.78 18.41 -13.27
N LEU A 190 5.88 17.46 -13.52
CA LEU A 190 5.02 16.89 -12.50
C LEU A 190 5.76 15.75 -11.78
N HIS A 191 6.08 15.94 -10.52
CA HIS A 191 6.51 14.87 -9.63
C HIS A 191 5.30 14.15 -9.08
N VAL A 192 5.25 12.84 -9.30
CA VAL A 192 4.17 11.98 -8.84
C VAL A 192 4.66 11.16 -7.65
N TYR A 193 3.82 11.09 -6.62
CA TYR A 193 4.02 10.27 -5.42
C TYR A 193 2.91 9.23 -5.37
N ILE A 194 3.27 7.96 -5.43
CA ILE A 194 2.32 6.84 -5.39
C ILE A 194 2.56 6.06 -4.11
N GLY A 195 1.69 6.25 -3.12
CA GLY A 195 1.68 5.46 -1.91
C GLY A 195 0.80 4.22 -2.11
N ILE A 196 1.35 3.04 -1.83
CA ILE A 196 0.63 1.77 -1.88
C ILE A 196 0.77 1.10 -0.52
N GLY A 197 -0.37 0.92 0.17
CA GLY A 197 -0.46 0.14 1.39
C GLY A 197 -1.08 -1.22 1.09
N VAL A 198 -0.32 -2.30 1.31
CA VAL A 198 -0.80 -3.68 1.14
C VAL A 198 -0.81 -4.39 2.48
N ASN A 199 -1.95 -4.90 2.90
CA ASN A 199 -2.03 -5.82 4.01
C ASN A 199 -1.47 -7.18 3.56
N VAL A 200 -0.21 -7.50 3.92
CA VAL A 200 0.44 -8.74 3.47
C VAL A 200 0.37 -9.80 4.56
N ASN A 201 1.18 -9.64 5.58
CA ASN A 201 1.30 -10.59 6.69
C ASN A 201 0.85 -10.00 8.03
N ASN A 202 0.40 -8.74 8.04
CA ASN A 202 -0.20 -8.11 9.22
C ASN A 202 -1.60 -8.67 9.50
N ASP A 203 -2.09 -8.40 10.70
CA ASP A 203 -3.45 -8.73 11.13
C ASP A 203 -4.25 -7.42 11.26
N PRO A 204 -4.98 -7.01 10.18
CA PRO A 204 -5.74 -5.77 10.20
C PRO A 204 -6.79 -5.75 11.31
N LYS A 205 -6.82 -4.66 12.10
CA LYS A 205 -7.74 -4.51 13.24
C LYS A 205 -9.19 -4.19 12.82
N LEU A 206 -9.38 -3.76 11.57
CA LEU A 206 -10.70 -3.39 11.05
C LEU A 206 -11.35 -4.61 10.39
N GLU A 207 -12.59 -4.95 10.76
CA GLU A 207 -13.36 -6.03 10.14
C GLU A 207 -13.50 -5.91 8.61
N ARG A 208 -13.54 -4.67 8.13
CA ARG A 208 -13.60 -4.35 6.68
C ARG A 208 -12.25 -4.46 5.97
N ALA A 209 -11.20 -4.89 6.65
CA ALA A 209 -9.88 -5.11 6.06
C ALA A 209 -9.48 -6.59 6.14
N VAL A 210 -8.57 -7.00 5.26
CA VAL A 210 -8.05 -8.37 5.17
C VAL A 210 -6.61 -8.33 4.70
N SER A 211 -5.79 -9.32 5.09
CA SER A 211 -4.43 -9.48 4.60
C SER A 211 -4.31 -10.69 3.66
N LEU A 212 -3.24 -10.71 2.84
CA LEU A 212 -2.91 -11.88 2.02
C LEU A 212 -2.70 -13.13 2.88
N LYS A 213 -2.05 -12.98 4.04
CA LYS A 213 -1.87 -14.08 5.00
C LYS A 213 -3.21 -14.71 5.38
N GLN A 214 -4.22 -13.90 5.70
CA GLN A 214 -5.55 -14.37 6.08
C GLN A 214 -6.30 -15.03 4.92
N ILE A 215 -6.14 -14.52 3.69
CA ILE A 215 -6.77 -15.07 2.49
C ILE A 215 -6.14 -16.40 2.10
N LEU A 216 -4.79 -16.47 2.13
CA LEU A 216 -4.02 -17.61 1.63
C LEU A 216 -3.75 -18.67 2.69
N GLY A 217 -4.03 -18.39 3.98
CA GLY A 217 -3.69 -19.28 5.11
C GLY A 217 -2.17 -19.46 5.32
N ARG A 218 -1.33 -18.59 4.75
CA ARG A 218 0.13 -18.68 4.84
C ARG A 218 0.79 -17.32 4.69
N MET A 219 2.02 -17.20 5.19
CA MET A 219 2.85 -16.03 5.01
C MET A 219 3.27 -15.85 3.55
N THR A 220 3.39 -14.59 3.13
CA THR A 220 3.75 -14.19 1.77
C THR A 220 5.05 -13.38 1.78
N PRO A 221 6.08 -13.80 1.01
CA PRO A 221 7.32 -13.02 0.85
C PRO A 221 7.05 -11.66 0.20
N ARG A 222 7.35 -10.56 0.91
CA ARG A 222 7.02 -9.19 0.46
C ARG A 222 7.92 -8.66 -0.65
N ASN A 223 9.16 -9.14 -0.73
CA ASN A 223 10.12 -8.69 -1.74
C ASN A 223 9.67 -9.01 -3.18
N ARG A 224 8.86 -10.06 -3.37
CA ARG A 224 8.25 -10.36 -4.66
C ARG A 224 7.28 -9.26 -5.10
N ILE A 225 6.53 -8.70 -4.16
CA ILE A 225 5.58 -7.59 -4.43
C ILE A 225 6.36 -6.31 -4.75
N ILE A 226 7.41 -6.01 -3.96
CA ILE A 226 8.28 -4.85 -4.20
C ILE A 226 8.94 -4.94 -5.58
N ALA A 227 9.51 -6.10 -5.93
CA ALA A 227 10.17 -6.31 -7.22
C ALA A 227 9.21 -6.11 -8.39
N TYR A 228 8.00 -6.67 -8.31
CA TYR A 228 7.00 -6.51 -9.35
C TYR A 228 6.61 -5.05 -9.56
N PHE A 229 6.23 -4.34 -8.50
CA PHE A 229 5.80 -2.95 -8.62
C PHE A 229 6.95 -2.03 -9.02
N SER A 230 8.18 -2.28 -8.57
CA SER A 230 9.34 -1.51 -9.02
C SER A 230 9.55 -1.64 -10.53
N GLY A 231 9.40 -2.85 -11.07
CA GLY A 231 9.48 -3.10 -12.51
C GLY A 231 8.34 -2.47 -13.32
N VAL A 232 7.12 -2.48 -12.78
CA VAL A 232 5.96 -1.84 -13.42
C VAL A 232 6.10 -0.32 -13.40
N MET A 233 6.40 0.28 -12.23
CA MET A 233 6.54 1.73 -12.10
C MET A 233 7.71 2.26 -12.93
N GLY A 234 8.79 1.49 -13.10
CA GLY A 234 9.90 1.85 -13.98
C GLY A 234 9.53 1.90 -15.48
N ARG A 235 8.36 1.39 -15.85
CA ARG A 235 7.84 1.36 -17.23
C ARG A 235 6.39 1.82 -17.30
N ILE A 236 5.96 2.60 -16.34
CA ILE A 236 4.54 2.97 -16.17
C ILE A 236 3.98 3.68 -17.40
N GLU A 237 4.76 4.53 -18.07
CA GLU A 237 4.34 5.24 -19.28
C GLU A 237 3.82 4.27 -20.36
N LYS A 238 4.51 3.14 -20.55
CA LYS A 238 4.09 2.12 -21.52
C LYS A 238 2.74 1.49 -21.16
N TYR A 239 2.43 1.35 -19.88
CA TYR A 239 1.12 0.85 -19.42
C TYR A 239 0.00 1.88 -19.66
N LEU A 240 0.35 3.17 -19.71
CA LEU A 240 -0.61 4.27 -19.86
C LEU A 240 -0.91 4.63 -21.32
N GLU A 241 -0.19 4.03 -22.30
CA GLU A 241 -0.40 4.31 -23.72
C GLU A 241 -1.79 3.90 -24.23
N ASP A 242 -2.35 2.79 -23.72
CA ASP A 242 -3.66 2.25 -24.13
C ASP A 242 -4.70 2.48 -23.00
N HIS A 243 -5.00 3.77 -22.75
CA HIS A 243 -5.91 4.16 -21.67
C HIS A 243 -7.36 3.69 -21.87
N GLY A 244 -7.82 3.54 -23.13
CA GLY A 244 -9.16 2.98 -23.42
C GLY A 244 -9.26 1.51 -23.00
N LYS A 245 -8.22 0.71 -23.23
CA LYS A 245 -8.18 -0.68 -22.79
C LYS A 245 -8.09 -0.77 -21.25
N LEU A 246 -7.32 0.13 -20.63
CA LEU A 246 -7.26 0.23 -19.17
C LEU A 246 -8.63 0.54 -18.58
N GLN A 247 -9.37 1.50 -19.15
CA GLN A 247 -10.73 1.84 -18.72
C GLN A 247 -11.67 0.63 -18.84
N ALA A 248 -11.67 -0.05 -19.99
CA ALA A 248 -12.49 -1.24 -20.18
C ALA A 248 -12.18 -2.31 -19.12
N ARG A 249 -10.89 -2.55 -18.87
CA ARG A 249 -10.46 -3.51 -17.85
C ARG A 249 -10.80 -3.06 -16.42
N TYR A 250 -10.70 -1.76 -16.14
CA TYR A 250 -11.14 -1.19 -14.86
C TYR A 250 -12.63 -1.48 -14.62
N LEU A 251 -13.48 -1.26 -15.63
CA LEU A 251 -14.91 -1.50 -15.52
C LEU A 251 -15.26 -2.98 -15.26
N GLU A 252 -14.53 -3.92 -15.88
CA GLU A 252 -14.69 -5.35 -15.62
C GLU A 252 -14.33 -5.74 -14.18
N LEU A 253 -13.35 -5.07 -13.59
CA LEU A 253 -12.87 -5.32 -12.23
C LEU A 253 -13.64 -4.51 -11.17
N LEU A 254 -14.45 -3.53 -11.61
CA LEU A 254 -15.11 -2.57 -10.71
C LEU A 254 -16.29 -3.19 -9.97
N GLU A 255 -16.11 -3.46 -8.69
CA GLU A 255 -17.17 -3.97 -7.81
C GLU A 255 -18.31 -2.95 -7.60
N THR A 256 -17.98 -1.66 -7.67
CA THR A 256 -18.94 -0.56 -7.49
C THR A 256 -19.88 -0.39 -8.70
N LEU A 257 -19.54 -0.95 -9.87
CA LEU A 257 -20.36 -0.81 -11.08
C LEU A 257 -21.78 -1.39 -10.89
N GLY A 258 -22.79 -0.64 -11.32
CA GLY A 258 -24.19 -1.03 -11.18
C GLY A 258 -24.78 -0.89 -9.76
N ARG A 259 -23.97 -0.57 -8.75
CA ARG A 259 -24.44 -0.33 -7.38
C ARG A 259 -25.18 1.00 -7.27
N ARG A 260 -26.20 1.03 -6.42
CA ARG A 260 -26.79 2.29 -5.97
C ARG A 260 -25.99 2.82 -4.80
N VAL A 261 -25.61 4.09 -4.86
CA VAL A 261 -24.70 4.71 -3.92
C VAL A 261 -25.17 6.10 -3.50
N ALA A 262 -24.73 6.51 -2.30
CA ALA A 262 -24.76 7.89 -1.85
C ALA A 262 -23.33 8.45 -1.91
N ALA A 263 -23.08 9.43 -2.75
CA ALA A 263 -21.83 10.17 -2.82
C ALA A 263 -21.92 11.40 -1.90
N LEU A 264 -21.12 11.42 -0.85
CA LEU A 264 -20.98 12.56 0.05
C LEU A 264 -19.96 13.51 -0.56
N ILE A 265 -20.42 14.71 -0.93
CA ILE A 265 -19.58 15.72 -1.59
C ILE A 265 -18.84 16.54 -0.55
N LEU A 266 -17.60 16.95 -0.86
CA LEU A 266 -16.84 17.88 -0.04
C LEU A 266 -17.52 19.27 -0.05
N GLY A 267 -17.78 19.80 1.14
CA GLY A 267 -18.35 21.16 1.32
C GLY A 267 -19.83 21.16 1.63
N ASP A 268 -20.67 20.38 0.98
CA ASP A 268 -22.04 20.06 1.40
C ASP A 268 -22.80 19.29 0.31
N GLY A 269 -23.57 18.33 0.73
CA GLY A 269 -24.50 17.65 -0.13
C GLY A 269 -24.26 16.15 -0.28
N VAL A 270 -25.33 15.47 -0.67
CA VAL A 270 -25.34 14.04 -0.98
C VAL A 270 -25.98 13.84 -2.32
N ILE A 271 -25.30 13.18 -3.23
CA ILE A 271 -25.83 12.78 -4.53
C ILE A 271 -26.11 11.29 -4.49
N ILE A 272 -27.34 10.91 -4.76
CA ILE A 272 -27.77 9.51 -4.84
C ILE A 272 -27.93 9.12 -6.30
N GLY A 273 -27.30 8.01 -6.70
CA GLY A 273 -27.40 7.51 -8.05
C GLY A 273 -26.91 6.08 -8.19
N LYS A 274 -27.10 5.52 -9.40
CA LYS A 274 -26.53 4.23 -9.78
C LYS A 274 -25.20 4.47 -10.50
N VAL A 275 -24.16 3.75 -10.10
CA VAL A 275 -22.87 3.81 -10.81
C VAL A 275 -23.02 3.22 -12.20
N SER A 276 -22.95 4.07 -13.22
CA SER A 276 -23.10 3.68 -14.64
C SER A 276 -21.75 3.52 -15.37
N GLY A 277 -20.65 4.01 -14.78
CA GLY A 277 -19.32 3.90 -15.37
C GLY A 277 -18.26 4.71 -14.65
N VAL A 278 -17.09 4.71 -15.24
CA VAL A 278 -15.93 5.53 -14.84
C VAL A 278 -15.27 6.06 -16.11
N THR A 279 -14.79 7.30 -16.10
CA THR A 279 -14.06 7.88 -17.23
C THR A 279 -12.65 7.28 -17.35
N GLU A 280 -11.96 7.53 -18.46
CA GLU A 280 -10.54 7.13 -18.65
C GLU A 280 -9.60 7.72 -17.58
N THR A 281 -9.99 8.85 -16.97
CA THR A 281 -9.23 9.54 -15.92
C THR A 281 -9.65 9.15 -14.50
N GLY A 282 -10.67 8.29 -14.35
CA GLY A 282 -11.09 7.74 -13.07
C GLY A 282 -12.27 8.46 -12.39
N ASP A 283 -12.90 9.45 -13.04
CA ASP A 283 -14.10 10.07 -12.48
C ASP A 283 -15.28 9.11 -12.55
N ILE A 284 -16.07 9.02 -11.49
CA ILE A 284 -17.26 8.18 -11.44
C ILE A 284 -18.42 8.81 -12.19
N ILE A 285 -19.21 8.00 -12.90
CA ILE A 285 -20.41 8.43 -13.59
C ILE A 285 -21.62 7.88 -12.83
N LEU A 286 -22.40 8.78 -12.23
CA LEU A 286 -23.62 8.46 -11.50
C LEU A 286 -24.85 8.78 -12.34
N ASP A 287 -25.71 7.79 -12.52
CA ASP A 287 -27.03 7.94 -13.11
C ASP A 287 -28.05 8.21 -11.98
N THR A 288 -28.57 9.43 -11.91
CA THR A 288 -29.53 9.85 -10.88
C THR A 288 -30.97 9.50 -11.25
N GLY A 289 -31.20 9.01 -12.49
CA GLY A 289 -32.50 8.77 -13.06
C GLY A 289 -33.03 9.97 -13.87
N THR A 290 -32.51 11.17 -13.63
CA THR A 290 -32.81 12.37 -14.39
C THR A 290 -31.68 12.80 -15.30
N GLU A 291 -30.45 12.58 -14.85
CA GLU A 291 -29.24 12.93 -15.57
C GLU A 291 -28.05 12.01 -15.18
N LYS A 292 -26.98 12.07 -15.97
CA LYS A 292 -25.71 11.43 -15.64
C LYS A 292 -24.70 12.46 -15.19
N LEU A 293 -24.27 12.35 -13.94
CA LEU A 293 -23.29 13.25 -13.33
C LEU A 293 -21.91 12.60 -13.36
N LYS A 294 -20.92 13.37 -13.77
CA LYS A 294 -19.52 13.01 -13.74
C LYS A 294 -18.87 13.67 -12.52
N LEU A 295 -18.35 12.88 -11.59
CA LEU A 295 -17.81 13.37 -10.32
C LEU A 295 -16.39 12.86 -10.13
N SER A 296 -15.49 13.79 -9.83
CA SER A 296 -14.09 13.46 -9.51
C SER A 296 -13.97 12.83 -8.13
N SER A 297 -12.97 11.99 -7.99
CA SER A 297 -12.63 11.44 -6.67
C SER A 297 -12.18 12.51 -5.67
N THR A 298 -11.73 13.68 -6.12
CA THR A 298 -11.36 14.80 -5.26
C THR A 298 -12.57 15.55 -4.71
N GLU A 299 -13.71 15.50 -5.39
CA GLU A 299 -14.97 16.12 -4.96
C GLU A 299 -15.75 15.25 -3.96
N ILE A 300 -15.54 13.93 -4.01
CA ILE A 300 -16.24 12.97 -3.15
C ILE A 300 -15.42 12.63 -1.92
N TYR A 301 -15.96 12.98 -0.75
CA TYR A 301 -15.39 12.59 0.55
C TYR A 301 -15.56 11.09 0.83
N GLU A 302 -16.75 10.56 0.54
CA GLU A 302 -17.08 9.16 0.79
C GLU A 302 -18.16 8.66 -0.18
N LEU A 303 -18.04 7.41 -0.62
CA LEU A 303 -19.05 6.70 -1.39
C LEU A 303 -19.64 5.59 -0.52
N ARG A 304 -20.93 5.63 -0.23
CA ARG A 304 -21.64 4.63 0.56
C ARG A 304 -22.58 3.81 -0.31
N TYR A 305 -22.61 2.52 -0.14
CA TYR A 305 -23.59 1.65 -0.76
C TYR A 305 -24.94 1.79 -0.07
N LEU A 306 -26.02 1.75 -0.86
CA LEU A 306 -27.41 1.82 -0.41
C LEU A 306 -28.10 0.48 -0.57
#